data_70dcb6ae54a88b27a526963ddd933cf8
#
_entry.id   70dcb6ae54a88b27a526963ddd933cf8
#
_cell.length_a   1.000
_cell.length_b   1.000
_cell.length_c   1.000
_cell.angle_alpha   90.00
_cell.angle_beta   90.00
_cell.angle_gamma   90.00
#
_symmetry.space_group_name_H-M   'P 1'
#
loop_
_entity.id
_entity.type
_entity.pdbx_description
1 polymer ?
#
loop_
_entity_poly.entity_id
_entity_poly.type
_entity_poly.pdbx_seq_one_letter_code
_entity_poly.pdbx_strand_id
1 'polypeptide(L)'
;VSEFLTVRLSSEQQSTIPWLIWSTQQQEVIASGEVAGWEHLDELASYADQRQIIVLLSGSDCVLTEVAIPPGASRQFESMLPFLVEDEVAQDVENLHFTVLNKQSDKAQICAVESAWVEIILQRFTSQKLSIKRVLPDVLALPTQEGSSSAVLLGDQWLLRHSATQGAVVDTAWLDLYLSAYMQHDNQDLQLECYSSLPDSSLISHWVAKPEEMAMALLAQGAIESNINLLAGAFKPKSSWGKHLKVWKKTAIAACIMLVASVTHHVMMVYKHELQAKAYRDESLRIIKQIFPDKTRFQSEHVLRRQLKKEVTNLSGGAGSAGMLPWLAALPKTLGQVQDIQITNFKYDGKKGEVRIQARSSDFQPFEQARVKLEEQFNVSQGQSNRNNDAVIGSFVLTQK
;
A
#
# COMPACT_ATOMS: atom_id res chain seq x y z
N VAL A 1 -5.13 -20.92 1.87
CA VAL A 1 -5.44 -22.26 2.36
C VAL A 1 -6.39 -22.87 1.37
N SER A 2 -6.04 -24.02 0.77
CA SER A 2 -6.80 -24.70 -0.25
C SER A 2 -7.61 -25.88 0.29
N GLU A 3 -7.41 -26.24 1.56
CA GLU A 3 -8.06 -27.38 2.21
C GLU A 3 -8.84 -26.91 3.44
N PHE A 4 -10.06 -27.47 3.59
CA PHE A 4 -10.96 -27.16 4.69
C PHE A 4 -11.38 -28.47 5.38
N LEU A 5 -11.33 -28.45 6.71
CA LEU A 5 -11.92 -29.51 7.54
C LEU A 5 -13.31 -29.04 7.93
N THR A 6 -14.32 -29.75 7.46
CA THR A 6 -15.72 -29.53 7.82
C THR A 6 -16.17 -30.60 8.83
N VAL A 7 -16.76 -30.18 9.94
CA VAL A 7 -17.19 -31.04 11.04
C VAL A 7 -18.66 -30.73 11.34
N ARG A 8 -19.54 -31.70 11.35
CA ARG A 8 -20.95 -31.53 11.74
C ARG A 8 -21.16 -31.92 13.19
N LEU A 9 -21.76 -31.01 13.94
CA LEU A 9 -22.02 -31.18 15.37
C LEU A 9 -23.52 -31.10 15.67
N SER A 10 -23.96 -31.93 16.60
CA SER A 10 -25.31 -31.88 17.19
C SER A 10 -25.20 -31.79 18.71
N SER A 11 -26.18 -31.13 19.34
CA SER A 11 -26.32 -31.08 20.79
C SER A 11 -26.58 -32.47 21.43
N GLU A 12 -27.00 -33.43 20.64
CA GLU A 12 -27.09 -34.83 21.04
C GLU A 12 -25.70 -35.43 21.24
N GLN A 13 -25.22 -35.47 22.47
CA GLN A 13 -23.86 -35.85 22.83
C GLN A 13 -23.48 -37.29 22.51
N GLN A 14 -24.44 -38.17 22.24
CA GLN A 14 -24.20 -39.57 21.93
C GLN A 14 -24.10 -39.85 20.40
N SER A 15 -24.30 -38.85 19.58
CA SER A 15 -24.20 -39.00 18.12
C SER A 15 -22.77 -39.07 17.66
N THR A 16 -22.50 -39.85 16.62
CA THR A 16 -21.23 -39.80 15.89
C THR A 16 -21.05 -38.42 15.26
N ILE A 17 -19.82 -37.97 15.16
CA ILE A 17 -19.45 -36.66 14.60
C ILE A 17 -18.85 -36.88 13.22
N PRO A 18 -19.61 -36.68 12.13
CA PRO A 18 -19.09 -36.82 10.79
C PRO A 18 -18.20 -35.62 10.45
N TRP A 19 -17.13 -35.91 9.75
CA TRP A 19 -16.18 -34.90 9.27
C TRP A 19 -15.69 -35.23 7.86
N LEU A 20 -15.24 -34.19 7.16
CA LEU A 20 -14.72 -34.28 5.80
C LEU A 20 -13.67 -33.19 5.53
N ILE A 21 -12.61 -33.54 4.79
CA ILE A 21 -11.64 -32.62 4.27
C ILE A 21 -11.89 -32.43 2.78
N TRP A 22 -12.15 -31.19 2.40
CA TRP A 22 -12.37 -30.78 1.01
C TRP A 22 -11.20 -29.95 0.49
N SER A 23 -10.70 -30.31 -0.71
CA SER A 23 -9.71 -29.51 -1.43
C SER A 23 -10.39 -28.62 -2.47
N THR A 24 -10.31 -27.29 -2.29
CA THR A 24 -10.84 -26.34 -3.28
C THR A 24 -9.98 -26.26 -4.54
N GLN A 25 -8.74 -26.70 -4.48
CA GLN A 25 -7.84 -26.72 -5.63
C GLN A 25 -8.09 -27.94 -6.54
N GLN A 26 -8.30 -29.10 -5.94
CA GLN A 26 -8.52 -30.35 -6.65
C GLN A 26 -10.02 -30.62 -6.90
N GLN A 27 -10.89 -29.89 -6.19
CA GLN A 27 -12.36 -30.10 -6.22
C GLN A 27 -12.74 -31.53 -5.86
N GLU A 28 -12.11 -32.10 -4.82
CA GLU A 28 -12.31 -33.47 -4.39
C GLU A 28 -12.21 -33.62 -2.87
N VAL A 29 -12.75 -34.74 -2.38
CA VAL A 29 -12.64 -35.16 -0.99
C VAL A 29 -11.25 -35.77 -0.75
N ILE A 30 -10.48 -35.16 0.13
CA ILE A 30 -9.17 -35.68 0.54
C ILE A 30 -9.32 -36.84 1.55
N ALA A 31 -10.19 -36.66 2.54
CA ALA A 31 -10.47 -37.63 3.57
C ALA A 31 -11.85 -37.37 4.18
N SER A 32 -12.49 -38.40 4.68
CA SER A 32 -13.73 -38.30 5.43
C SER A 32 -13.77 -39.39 6.48
N GLY A 33 -14.61 -39.21 7.51
CA GLY A 33 -14.78 -40.18 8.57
C GLY A 33 -15.78 -39.72 9.60
N GLU A 34 -15.89 -40.49 10.67
CA GLU A 34 -16.70 -40.19 11.83
C GLU A 34 -15.89 -40.33 13.10
N VAL A 35 -16.11 -39.44 14.06
CA VAL A 35 -15.59 -39.55 15.41
C VAL A 35 -16.67 -40.07 16.32
N ALA A 36 -16.35 -41.00 17.22
CA ALA A 36 -17.32 -41.74 18.04
C ALA A 36 -18.09 -40.85 19.06
N GLY A 37 -17.83 -39.57 19.11
CA GLY A 37 -18.48 -38.60 19.99
C GLY A 37 -17.56 -37.51 20.51
N TRP A 38 -18.09 -36.66 21.38
CA TRP A 38 -17.41 -35.48 21.92
C TRP A 38 -16.09 -35.77 22.68
N GLU A 39 -15.98 -36.95 23.29
CA GLU A 39 -14.78 -37.33 24.03
C GLU A 39 -13.58 -37.58 23.11
N HIS A 40 -13.84 -37.89 21.85
CA HIS A 40 -12.83 -38.26 20.86
C HIS A 40 -12.50 -37.14 19.84
N LEU A 41 -12.93 -35.92 20.11
CA LEU A 41 -12.64 -34.75 19.22
C LEU A 41 -11.16 -34.46 19.03
N ASP A 42 -10.29 -34.94 19.93
CA ASP A 42 -8.85 -34.86 19.81
C ASP A 42 -8.30 -35.62 18.59
N GLU A 43 -9.00 -36.63 18.11
CA GLU A 43 -8.65 -37.35 16.87
C GLU A 43 -8.62 -36.41 15.66
N LEU A 44 -9.45 -35.35 15.67
CA LEU A 44 -9.46 -34.35 14.61
C LEU A 44 -8.21 -33.51 14.55
N ALA A 45 -7.41 -33.45 15.61
CA ALA A 45 -6.22 -32.60 15.67
C ALA A 45 -5.20 -32.92 14.56
N SER A 46 -5.06 -34.21 14.22
CA SER A 46 -4.17 -34.66 13.15
C SER A 46 -4.64 -34.23 11.75
N TYR A 47 -5.95 -34.11 11.57
CA TYR A 47 -6.59 -33.70 10.31
C TYR A 47 -6.72 -32.19 10.19
N ALA A 48 -6.68 -31.48 11.28
CA ALA A 48 -6.82 -30.01 11.34
C ALA A 48 -5.53 -29.24 11.08
N ASP A 49 -4.36 -29.93 11.07
CA ASP A 49 -3.07 -29.27 10.89
C ASP A 49 -3.04 -28.52 9.56
N GLN A 50 -2.74 -27.20 9.63
CA GLN A 50 -2.69 -26.25 8.50
C GLN A 50 -4.01 -26.06 7.72
N ARG A 51 -5.14 -26.63 8.20
CA ARG A 51 -6.45 -26.50 7.60
C ARG A 51 -7.35 -25.52 8.34
N GLN A 52 -8.28 -24.91 7.61
CA GLN A 52 -9.31 -24.09 8.21
C GLN A 52 -10.50 -24.97 8.60
N ILE A 53 -10.97 -24.81 9.83
CA ILE A 53 -12.07 -25.60 10.35
C ILE A 53 -13.38 -24.82 10.14
N ILE A 54 -14.36 -25.49 9.52
CA ILE A 54 -15.75 -25.06 9.42
C ILE A 54 -16.60 -26.02 10.23
N VAL A 55 -17.39 -25.47 11.15
CA VAL A 55 -18.32 -26.24 11.95
C VAL A 55 -19.74 -26.07 11.41
N LEU A 56 -20.38 -27.16 11.10
CA LEU A 56 -21.79 -27.23 10.76
C LEU A 56 -22.56 -27.59 12.03
N LEU A 57 -23.49 -26.75 12.44
CA LEU A 57 -24.44 -27.10 13.50
C LEU A 57 -25.61 -27.82 12.89
N SER A 58 -26.07 -28.87 13.55
CA SER A 58 -27.33 -29.50 13.16
C SER A 58 -28.44 -28.46 13.10
N GLY A 59 -29.20 -28.46 12.02
CA GLY A 59 -30.37 -27.59 11.89
C GLY A 59 -31.41 -27.81 12.98
N SER A 60 -31.40 -28.98 13.63
CA SER A 60 -32.25 -29.28 14.81
C SER A 60 -31.89 -28.43 16.03
N ASP A 61 -30.64 -27.95 16.12
CA ASP A 61 -30.12 -27.09 17.19
C ASP A 61 -30.30 -25.60 16.90
N CYS A 62 -30.85 -25.26 15.74
CA CYS A 62 -30.97 -23.89 15.25
C CYS A 62 -32.44 -23.56 14.96
N VAL A 63 -32.86 -22.37 15.35
CA VAL A 63 -34.13 -21.78 14.92
C VAL A 63 -33.86 -20.78 13.80
N LEU A 64 -34.41 -21.07 12.62
CA LEU A 64 -34.34 -20.19 11.45
C LEU A 64 -35.69 -19.53 11.24
N THR A 65 -35.83 -18.24 11.48
CA THR A 65 -37.10 -17.52 11.38
C THR A 65 -36.93 -16.12 10.73
N GLU A 66 -38.07 -15.56 10.31
CA GLU A 66 -38.16 -14.22 9.77
C GLU A 66 -38.83 -13.31 10.78
N VAL A 67 -38.24 -12.16 11.06
CA VAL A 67 -38.72 -11.17 12.03
C VAL A 67 -38.99 -9.86 11.36
N ALA A 68 -40.13 -9.22 11.66
CA ALA A 68 -40.44 -7.88 11.19
C ALA A 68 -39.55 -6.84 11.89
N ILE A 69 -39.01 -5.88 11.13
CA ILE A 69 -38.21 -4.77 11.67
C ILE A 69 -39.16 -3.61 12.02
N PRO A 70 -39.27 -3.22 13.30
CA PRO A 70 -40.11 -2.10 13.67
C PRO A 70 -39.66 -0.77 13.01
N PRO A 71 -40.57 0.10 12.57
CA PRO A 71 -40.22 1.37 11.96
C PRO A 71 -39.30 2.20 12.87
N GLY A 72 -38.19 2.66 12.33
CA GLY A 72 -37.21 3.48 13.06
C GLY A 72 -36.21 2.70 13.94
N ALA A 73 -36.37 1.38 14.10
CA ALA A 73 -35.53 0.56 14.98
C ALA A 73 -34.25 0.01 14.31
N SER A 74 -33.93 0.40 13.08
CA SER A 74 -32.87 -0.23 12.27
C SER A 74 -31.50 -0.29 12.98
N ARG A 75 -31.14 0.67 13.82
CA ARG A 75 -29.85 0.69 14.57
C ARG A 75 -29.86 -0.15 15.82
N GLN A 76 -31.01 -0.34 16.43
CA GLN A 76 -31.19 -1.07 17.72
C GLN A 76 -31.80 -2.46 17.49
N PHE A 77 -32.05 -2.83 16.25
CA PHE A 77 -32.74 -4.06 15.88
C PHE A 77 -32.12 -5.30 16.53
N GLU A 78 -30.80 -5.45 16.46
CA GLU A 78 -30.12 -6.62 17.04
C GLU A 78 -30.34 -6.74 18.57
N SER A 79 -30.39 -5.63 19.27
CA SER A 79 -30.67 -5.64 20.72
C SER A 79 -32.14 -5.89 21.08
N MET A 80 -33.04 -5.74 20.11
CA MET A 80 -34.48 -6.02 20.27
C MET A 80 -34.86 -7.45 19.89
N LEU A 81 -33.99 -8.19 19.23
CA LEU A 81 -34.26 -9.53 18.75
C LEU A 81 -34.84 -10.47 19.83
N PRO A 82 -34.30 -10.54 21.06
CA PRO A 82 -34.88 -11.40 22.09
C PRO A 82 -36.37 -11.12 22.33
N PHE A 83 -36.77 -9.87 22.37
CA PHE A 83 -38.16 -9.47 22.60
C PHE A 83 -39.08 -9.73 21.38
N LEU A 84 -38.52 -9.64 20.16
CA LEU A 84 -39.27 -9.80 18.92
C LEU A 84 -39.55 -11.26 18.60
N VAL A 85 -38.82 -12.21 19.20
CA VAL A 85 -38.88 -13.66 18.92
C VAL A 85 -39.44 -14.44 20.11
N GLU A 86 -39.72 -13.78 21.22
CA GLU A 86 -40.13 -14.42 22.46
C GLU A 86 -41.35 -15.32 22.30
N ASP A 87 -42.33 -14.89 21.49
CA ASP A 87 -43.55 -15.68 21.21
C ASP A 87 -43.35 -16.80 20.16
N GLU A 88 -42.23 -16.79 19.45
CA GLU A 88 -41.97 -17.73 18.32
C GLU A 88 -41.05 -18.90 18.71
N VAL A 89 -40.34 -18.81 19.81
CA VAL A 89 -39.39 -19.83 20.27
C VAL A 89 -39.86 -20.47 21.57
N ALA A 90 -39.67 -21.77 21.68
CA ALA A 90 -40.03 -22.51 22.90
C ALA A 90 -38.98 -22.38 24.03
N GLN A 91 -37.80 -21.87 23.71
CA GLN A 91 -36.66 -21.71 24.63
C GLN A 91 -36.66 -20.31 25.22
N ASP A 92 -36.00 -20.16 26.37
CA ASP A 92 -35.78 -18.86 26.99
C ASP A 92 -34.85 -18.01 26.10
N VAL A 93 -35.35 -16.89 25.60
CA VAL A 93 -34.67 -15.99 24.67
C VAL A 93 -33.39 -15.41 25.23
N GLU A 94 -33.24 -15.28 26.57
CA GLU A 94 -32.04 -14.83 27.23
C GLU A 94 -30.86 -15.79 27.06
N ASN A 95 -31.15 -17.07 26.83
CA ASN A 95 -30.16 -18.12 26.62
C ASN A 95 -29.79 -18.30 25.15
N LEU A 96 -30.44 -17.58 24.24
CA LEU A 96 -30.18 -17.70 22.81
C LEU A 96 -29.17 -16.67 22.29
N HIS A 97 -28.33 -17.14 21.39
CA HIS A 97 -27.47 -16.31 20.56
C HIS A 97 -28.14 -16.05 19.21
N PHE A 98 -28.39 -14.79 18.91
CA PHE A 98 -29.01 -14.36 17.68
C PHE A 98 -28.00 -13.90 16.66
N THR A 99 -28.16 -14.34 15.43
CA THR A 99 -27.35 -13.88 14.28
C THR A 99 -28.28 -13.46 13.14
N VAL A 100 -28.14 -12.25 12.65
CA VAL A 100 -28.86 -11.77 11.47
C VAL A 100 -28.20 -12.34 10.24
N LEU A 101 -28.94 -13.18 9.48
CA LEU A 101 -28.48 -13.82 8.26
C LEU A 101 -28.65 -12.92 7.04
N ASN A 102 -29.81 -12.25 6.95
CA ASN A 102 -30.13 -11.29 5.92
C ASN A 102 -31.05 -10.21 6.49
N LYS A 103 -30.89 -8.98 6.03
CA LYS A 103 -31.66 -7.82 6.49
C LYS A 103 -32.20 -7.06 5.28
N GLN A 104 -33.51 -6.95 5.21
CA GLN A 104 -34.24 -6.11 4.26
C GLN A 104 -34.78 -4.86 4.95
N SER A 105 -35.55 -4.05 4.24
CA SER A 105 -36.07 -2.79 4.81
C SER A 105 -37.05 -2.98 5.97
N ASP A 106 -37.86 -4.00 5.92
CA ASP A 106 -38.99 -4.29 6.82
C ASP A 106 -38.91 -5.65 7.53
N LYS A 107 -38.03 -6.50 7.08
CA LYS A 107 -37.88 -7.89 7.58
C LYS A 107 -36.40 -8.28 7.70
N ALA A 108 -36.10 -9.14 8.64
CA ALA A 108 -34.81 -9.78 8.76
C ALA A 108 -34.95 -11.29 8.99
N GLN A 109 -34.13 -12.05 8.29
CA GLN A 109 -33.98 -13.48 8.58
C GLN A 109 -32.86 -13.64 9.61
N ILE A 110 -33.14 -14.41 10.61
CA ILE A 110 -32.26 -14.64 11.74
C ILE A 110 -32.07 -16.15 12.00
N CYS A 111 -30.94 -16.43 12.63
CA CYS A 111 -30.67 -17.72 13.24
C CYS A 111 -30.52 -17.53 14.74
N ALA A 112 -31.27 -18.31 15.52
CA ALA A 112 -31.11 -18.40 16.97
C ALA A 112 -30.57 -19.78 17.33
N VAL A 113 -29.59 -19.82 18.24
CA VAL A 113 -28.95 -21.03 18.75
C VAL A 113 -28.65 -20.86 20.24
N GLU A 114 -28.68 -21.94 21.01
CA GLU A 114 -28.35 -21.85 22.44
C GLU A 114 -26.91 -21.35 22.66
N SER A 115 -26.77 -20.27 23.42
CA SER A 115 -25.48 -19.63 23.71
C SER A 115 -24.50 -20.58 24.39
N ALA A 116 -24.99 -21.36 25.34
CA ALA A 116 -24.21 -22.37 26.07
C ALA A 116 -23.64 -23.44 25.12
N TRP A 117 -24.43 -23.85 24.12
CA TRP A 117 -23.97 -24.82 23.11
C TRP A 117 -22.80 -24.27 22.27
N VAL A 118 -22.93 -23.05 21.75
CA VAL A 118 -21.87 -22.41 21.00
C VAL A 118 -20.61 -22.24 21.87
N GLU A 119 -20.78 -21.88 23.13
CA GLU A 119 -19.65 -21.71 24.07
C GLU A 119 -18.91 -23.03 24.30
N ILE A 120 -19.66 -24.15 24.54
CA ILE A 120 -19.08 -25.50 24.70
C ILE A 120 -18.25 -25.87 23.47
N ILE A 121 -18.78 -25.67 22.26
CA ILE A 121 -18.06 -25.95 21.02
C ILE A 121 -16.75 -25.14 20.97
N LEU A 122 -16.82 -23.83 21.19
CA LEU A 122 -15.65 -22.98 21.12
C LEU A 122 -14.59 -23.33 22.17
N GLN A 123 -15.02 -23.62 23.40
CA GLN A 123 -14.12 -24.06 24.49
C GLN A 123 -13.44 -25.39 24.14
N ARG A 124 -14.20 -26.37 23.65
CA ARG A 124 -13.67 -27.71 23.32
C ARG A 124 -12.61 -27.63 22.21
N PHE A 125 -12.91 -26.93 21.12
CA PHE A 125 -11.96 -26.75 20.02
C PHE A 125 -10.74 -25.92 20.46
N THR A 126 -10.94 -24.89 21.26
CA THR A 126 -9.82 -24.07 21.79
C THR A 126 -8.91 -24.89 22.71
N SER A 127 -9.45 -25.76 23.54
CA SER A 127 -8.66 -26.65 24.43
C SER A 127 -7.75 -27.59 23.63
N GLN A 128 -8.19 -28.02 22.46
CA GLN A 128 -7.43 -28.82 21.50
C GLN A 128 -6.52 -27.98 20.58
N LYS A 129 -6.43 -26.65 20.79
CA LYS A 129 -5.70 -25.71 19.93
C LYS A 129 -6.24 -25.63 18.49
N LEU A 130 -7.46 -26.04 18.27
CA LEU A 130 -8.16 -25.99 17.00
C LEU A 130 -8.86 -24.64 16.86
N SER A 131 -8.65 -23.98 15.73
CA SER A 131 -9.23 -22.65 15.48
C SER A 131 -10.37 -22.76 14.48
N ILE A 132 -11.59 -22.54 14.95
CA ILE A 132 -12.79 -22.51 14.11
C ILE A 132 -12.78 -21.18 13.34
N LYS A 133 -12.93 -21.27 12.03
CA LYS A 133 -13.07 -20.12 11.14
C LYS A 133 -14.53 -19.67 11.00
N ARG A 134 -15.44 -20.62 10.90
CA ARG A 134 -16.86 -20.40 10.62
C ARG A 134 -17.72 -21.44 11.32
N VAL A 135 -18.88 -20.99 11.75
CA VAL A 135 -19.97 -21.84 12.26
C VAL A 135 -21.24 -21.47 11.51
N LEU A 136 -21.97 -22.44 10.97
CA LEU A 136 -23.24 -22.20 10.27
C LEU A 136 -24.16 -23.42 10.42
N PRO A 137 -25.49 -23.25 10.27
CA PRO A 137 -26.41 -24.36 10.21
C PRO A 137 -26.15 -25.26 8.99
N ASP A 138 -26.16 -26.55 9.15
CA ASP A 138 -25.90 -27.52 8.08
C ASP A 138 -26.90 -27.41 6.92
N VAL A 139 -28.16 -27.16 7.19
CA VAL A 139 -29.20 -26.95 6.17
C VAL A 139 -28.90 -25.80 5.25
N LEU A 140 -28.24 -24.74 5.75
CA LEU A 140 -27.87 -23.58 4.97
C LEU A 140 -26.57 -23.78 4.15
N ALA A 141 -25.94 -24.93 4.31
CA ALA A 141 -24.82 -25.35 3.48
C ALA A 141 -25.25 -26.18 2.25
N LEU A 142 -26.49 -26.59 2.15
CA LEU A 142 -27.02 -27.24 0.94
C LEU A 142 -27.02 -26.26 -0.24
N PRO A 143 -26.98 -26.76 -1.49
CA PRO A 143 -27.15 -25.91 -2.67
C PRO A 143 -28.49 -25.16 -2.61
N THR A 144 -28.55 -23.97 -3.20
CA THR A 144 -29.79 -23.20 -3.30
C THR A 144 -29.96 -22.68 -4.72
N GLN A 145 -31.13 -22.80 -5.26
CA GLN A 145 -31.56 -22.24 -6.54
C GLN A 145 -32.87 -21.49 -6.34
N GLU A 146 -33.09 -20.45 -7.09
CA GLU A 146 -34.34 -19.69 -7.04
C GLU A 146 -35.49 -20.58 -7.51
N GLY A 147 -36.55 -20.74 -6.69
CA GLY A 147 -37.75 -21.49 -7.00
C GLY A 147 -37.69 -23.01 -6.73
N SER A 148 -36.56 -23.51 -6.22
CA SER A 148 -36.45 -24.92 -5.78
C SER A 148 -35.88 -25.05 -4.38
N SER A 149 -36.28 -26.10 -3.67
CA SER A 149 -35.70 -26.50 -2.39
C SER A 149 -34.71 -27.64 -2.61
N SER A 150 -33.66 -27.70 -1.80
CA SER A 150 -32.70 -28.83 -1.84
C SER A 150 -32.90 -29.76 -0.66
N ALA A 151 -32.69 -31.03 -0.91
CA ALA A 151 -32.87 -32.09 0.08
C ALA A 151 -31.71 -33.10 0.01
N VAL A 152 -31.20 -33.50 1.17
CA VAL A 152 -30.22 -34.58 1.30
C VAL A 152 -30.52 -35.41 2.55
N LEU A 153 -30.38 -36.73 2.44
CA LEU A 153 -30.48 -37.64 3.58
C LEU A 153 -29.12 -37.79 4.26
N LEU A 154 -29.08 -37.56 5.56
CA LEU A 154 -27.91 -37.79 6.40
C LEU A 154 -28.28 -38.61 7.62
N GLY A 155 -27.85 -39.87 7.64
CA GLY A 155 -28.35 -40.85 8.63
C GLY A 155 -29.83 -41.15 8.41
N ASP A 156 -30.65 -40.85 9.40
CA ASP A 156 -32.11 -41.01 9.40
C ASP A 156 -32.86 -39.67 9.26
N GLN A 157 -32.12 -38.57 9.08
CA GLN A 157 -32.65 -37.22 9.01
C GLN A 157 -32.54 -36.64 7.60
N TRP A 158 -33.60 -35.99 7.14
CA TRP A 158 -33.60 -35.17 5.93
C TRP A 158 -33.23 -33.74 6.26
N LEU A 159 -32.17 -33.24 5.62
CA LEU A 159 -31.81 -31.88 5.63
C LEU A 159 -32.47 -31.18 4.43
N LEU A 160 -33.29 -30.19 4.71
CA LEU A 160 -34.07 -29.47 3.69
C LEU A 160 -33.66 -28.02 3.70
N ARG A 161 -33.37 -27.46 2.54
CA ARG A 161 -33.12 -26.02 2.36
C ARG A 161 -34.18 -25.45 1.43
N HIS A 162 -35.00 -24.53 1.95
CA HIS A 162 -36.08 -23.90 1.21
C HIS A 162 -35.69 -22.59 0.53
N SER A 163 -34.77 -21.85 1.12
CA SER A 163 -34.27 -20.59 0.56
C SER A 163 -32.80 -20.31 0.98
N ALA A 164 -32.33 -19.16 0.65
CA ALA A 164 -30.95 -18.72 1.06
C ALA A 164 -30.77 -18.73 2.60
N THR A 165 -31.85 -18.53 3.37
CA THR A 165 -31.82 -18.34 4.83
C THR A 165 -32.82 -19.21 5.59
N GLN A 166 -33.57 -20.07 4.91
CA GLN A 166 -34.58 -20.97 5.51
C GLN A 166 -34.27 -22.41 5.20
N GLY A 167 -34.45 -23.26 6.17
CA GLY A 167 -34.28 -24.69 6.06
C GLY A 167 -34.75 -25.41 7.32
N ALA A 168 -34.86 -26.71 7.24
CA ALA A 168 -35.29 -27.57 8.36
C ALA A 168 -34.57 -28.90 8.34
N VAL A 169 -34.45 -29.53 9.49
CA VAL A 169 -34.08 -30.95 9.64
C VAL A 169 -35.29 -31.72 10.08
N VAL A 170 -35.58 -32.80 9.39
CA VAL A 170 -36.80 -33.61 9.60
C VAL A 170 -36.43 -35.09 9.60
N ASP A 171 -36.86 -35.82 10.62
CA ASP A 171 -36.70 -37.27 10.64
C ASP A 171 -37.50 -37.89 9.50
N THR A 172 -36.99 -38.96 8.92
CA THR A 172 -37.64 -39.66 7.79
C THR A 172 -39.09 -40.01 8.08
N ALA A 173 -39.43 -40.38 9.32
CA ALA A 173 -40.79 -40.72 9.72
C ALA A 173 -41.78 -39.53 9.65
N TRP A 174 -41.31 -38.29 9.74
CA TRP A 174 -42.13 -37.09 9.76
C TRP A 174 -42.07 -36.30 8.44
N LEU A 175 -41.32 -36.78 7.45
CA LEU A 175 -41.03 -36.06 6.20
C LEU A 175 -42.30 -35.66 5.44
N ASP A 176 -43.21 -36.63 5.21
CA ASP A 176 -44.45 -36.39 4.47
C ASP A 176 -45.37 -35.39 5.21
N LEU A 177 -45.46 -35.53 6.52
CA LEU A 177 -46.25 -34.61 7.33
C LEU A 177 -45.71 -33.20 7.27
N TYR A 178 -44.39 -33.03 7.43
CA TYR A 178 -43.72 -31.74 7.35
C TYR A 178 -43.92 -31.10 5.97
N LEU A 179 -43.65 -31.83 4.89
CA LEU A 179 -43.81 -31.32 3.52
C LEU A 179 -45.24 -30.93 3.21
N SER A 180 -46.21 -31.74 3.64
CA SER A 180 -47.63 -31.44 3.47
C SER A 180 -48.02 -30.14 4.17
N ALA A 181 -47.55 -29.94 5.42
CA ALA A 181 -47.79 -28.71 6.17
C ALA A 181 -47.11 -27.49 5.54
N TYR A 182 -45.86 -27.66 5.09
CA TYR A 182 -45.09 -26.59 4.44
C TYR A 182 -45.75 -26.12 3.14
N MET A 183 -46.20 -27.07 2.28
CA MET A 183 -46.87 -26.76 1.01
C MET A 183 -48.23 -26.09 1.22
N GLN A 184 -48.95 -26.39 2.28
CA GLN A 184 -50.23 -25.75 2.59
C GLN A 184 -50.03 -24.28 3.03
N HIS A 185 -48.92 -23.97 3.66
CA HIS A 185 -48.68 -22.64 4.22
C HIS A 185 -48.01 -21.69 3.20
N ASP A 186 -47.03 -22.16 2.41
CA ASP A 186 -46.14 -21.26 1.70
C ASP A 186 -46.03 -21.47 0.17
N ASN A 187 -46.23 -22.70 -0.37
CA ASN A 187 -45.97 -22.93 -1.79
C ASN A 187 -46.58 -24.21 -2.34
N GLN A 188 -47.57 -24.07 -3.20
CA GLN A 188 -48.19 -25.22 -3.89
C GLN A 188 -47.29 -25.85 -4.98
N ASP A 189 -46.27 -25.12 -5.49
CA ASP A 189 -45.40 -25.56 -6.59
C ASP A 189 -43.95 -25.86 -6.12
N LEU A 190 -43.80 -26.38 -4.90
CA LEU A 190 -42.50 -26.74 -4.32
C LEU A 190 -41.82 -27.83 -5.16
N GLN A 191 -40.65 -27.59 -5.71
CA GLN A 191 -39.74 -28.58 -6.28
C GLN A 191 -38.60 -28.89 -5.31
N LEU A 192 -38.42 -30.16 -5.00
CA LEU A 192 -37.40 -30.66 -4.07
C LEU A 192 -36.28 -31.37 -4.86
N GLU A 193 -35.17 -30.70 -5.03
CA GLU A 193 -33.95 -31.27 -5.64
C GLU A 193 -33.27 -32.22 -4.65
N CYS A 194 -33.35 -33.53 -4.92
CA CYS A 194 -32.84 -34.59 -4.04
C CYS A 194 -31.42 -35.02 -4.48
N TYR A 195 -30.45 -34.88 -3.60
CA TYR A 195 -29.07 -35.31 -3.80
C TYR A 195 -28.75 -36.68 -3.15
N SER A 196 -29.75 -37.37 -2.70
CA SER A 196 -29.71 -38.75 -2.17
C SER A 196 -30.69 -39.63 -2.93
N SER A 197 -30.77 -40.92 -2.56
CA SER A 197 -31.86 -41.80 -3.03
C SER A 197 -33.21 -41.18 -2.67
N LEU A 198 -34.16 -41.25 -3.61
CA LEU A 198 -35.50 -40.69 -3.42
C LEU A 198 -36.22 -41.36 -2.24
N PRO A 199 -36.93 -40.59 -1.41
CA PRO A 199 -37.71 -41.18 -0.32
C PRO A 199 -38.94 -41.98 -0.82
N ASP A 200 -39.38 -42.93 -0.02
CA ASP A 200 -40.70 -43.53 -0.20
C ASP A 200 -41.75 -42.56 0.37
N SER A 201 -42.15 -41.61 -0.45
CA SER A 201 -43.00 -40.47 -0.07
C SER A 201 -44.25 -40.42 -0.92
N SER A 202 -45.40 -40.13 -0.28
CA SER A 202 -46.65 -39.86 -0.98
C SER A 202 -46.59 -38.62 -1.89
N LEU A 203 -45.61 -37.74 -1.66
CA LEU A 203 -45.38 -36.51 -2.39
C LEU A 203 -44.25 -36.61 -3.43
N ILE A 204 -43.98 -37.83 -3.92
CA ILE A 204 -42.87 -38.13 -4.83
C ILE A 204 -42.89 -37.26 -6.11
N SER A 205 -44.06 -36.80 -6.54
CA SER A 205 -44.20 -35.93 -7.72
C SER A 205 -43.50 -34.56 -7.60
N HIS A 206 -43.20 -34.14 -6.39
CA HIS A 206 -42.50 -32.88 -6.12
C HIS A 206 -40.95 -33.04 -6.04
N TRP A 207 -40.47 -34.29 -6.09
CA TRP A 207 -39.06 -34.59 -5.97
C TRP A 207 -38.41 -34.71 -7.34
N VAL A 208 -37.25 -34.04 -7.47
CA VAL A 208 -36.41 -34.07 -8.67
C VAL A 208 -35.07 -34.70 -8.30
N ALA A 209 -34.82 -35.91 -8.81
CA ALA A 209 -33.54 -36.57 -8.56
C ALA A 209 -32.37 -35.80 -9.19
N LYS A 210 -31.36 -35.53 -8.40
CA LYS A 210 -30.05 -35.03 -8.81
C LYS A 210 -29.03 -36.16 -8.71
N PRO A 211 -27.84 -36.02 -9.28
CA PRO A 211 -26.76 -36.98 -9.04
C PRO A 211 -26.55 -37.20 -7.54
N GLU A 212 -26.51 -38.45 -7.13
CA GLU A 212 -26.25 -38.76 -5.72
C GLU A 212 -24.85 -38.34 -5.32
N GLU A 213 -24.74 -37.58 -4.25
CA GLU A 213 -23.49 -37.10 -3.69
C GLU A 213 -23.39 -37.51 -2.22
N MET A 214 -22.15 -37.67 -1.74
CA MET A 214 -21.91 -37.82 -0.31
C MET A 214 -22.42 -36.58 0.42
N ALA A 215 -23.37 -36.72 1.34
CA ALA A 215 -24.01 -35.61 2.03
C ALA A 215 -22.97 -34.63 2.65
N MET A 216 -21.96 -35.18 3.32
CA MET A 216 -20.87 -34.34 3.90
C MET A 216 -20.05 -33.62 2.86
N ALA A 217 -19.89 -34.14 1.64
CA ALA A 217 -19.18 -33.45 0.57
C ALA A 217 -20.00 -32.26 0.04
N LEU A 218 -21.28 -32.47 -0.19
CA LEU A 218 -22.23 -31.43 -0.58
C LEU A 218 -22.27 -30.28 0.44
N LEU A 219 -22.39 -30.65 1.74
CA LEU A 219 -22.36 -29.67 2.84
C LEU A 219 -21.02 -28.93 2.96
N ALA A 220 -19.91 -29.61 2.77
CA ALA A 220 -18.58 -28.96 2.83
C ALA A 220 -18.38 -27.93 1.72
N GLN A 221 -18.81 -28.26 0.48
CA GLN A 221 -18.75 -27.33 -0.64
C GLN A 221 -19.58 -26.07 -0.36
N GLY A 222 -20.85 -26.24 -0.01
CA GLY A 222 -21.71 -25.10 0.27
C GLY A 222 -21.29 -24.30 1.51
N ALA A 223 -20.72 -24.94 2.53
CA ALA A 223 -20.18 -24.25 3.70
C ALA A 223 -18.95 -23.37 3.36
N ILE A 224 -18.12 -23.81 2.41
CA ILE A 224 -16.96 -23.03 1.93
C ILE A 224 -17.43 -21.79 1.17
N GLU A 225 -18.44 -21.92 0.34
CA GLU A 225 -19.01 -20.84 -0.49
C GLU A 225 -19.88 -19.87 0.31
N SER A 226 -20.52 -20.36 1.40
CA SER A 226 -21.43 -19.56 2.22
C SER A 226 -20.75 -18.38 2.89
N ASN A 227 -21.45 -17.26 2.96
CA ASN A 227 -21.05 -16.08 3.75
C ASN A 227 -21.64 -16.07 5.17
N ILE A 228 -22.47 -17.05 5.50
CA ILE A 228 -23.12 -17.17 6.80
C ILE A 228 -22.09 -17.58 7.86
N ASN A 229 -22.10 -16.88 8.99
CA ASN A 229 -21.24 -17.20 10.12
C ASN A 229 -21.92 -16.80 11.44
N LEU A 230 -22.24 -17.78 12.27
CA LEU A 230 -22.84 -17.56 13.58
C LEU A 230 -21.87 -17.02 14.62
N LEU A 231 -20.57 -16.98 14.32
CA LEU A 231 -19.56 -16.33 15.18
C LEU A 231 -19.65 -14.80 15.04
N ALA A 232 -20.76 -14.24 15.48
CA ALA A 232 -21.05 -12.79 15.50
C ALA A 232 -21.21 -12.29 16.94
N GLY A 233 -21.34 -10.99 17.16
CA GLY A 233 -21.61 -10.42 18.46
C GLY A 233 -20.62 -10.88 19.54
N ALA A 234 -21.14 -11.54 20.57
CA ALA A 234 -20.36 -12.04 21.70
C ALA A 234 -19.34 -13.11 21.33
N PHE A 235 -19.61 -13.90 20.32
CA PHE A 235 -18.74 -15.00 19.85
C PHE A 235 -17.80 -14.60 18.71
N LYS A 236 -17.80 -13.33 18.33
CA LYS A 236 -16.90 -12.86 17.28
C LYS A 236 -15.43 -13.14 17.67
N PRO A 237 -14.66 -13.84 16.82
CA PRO A 237 -13.26 -14.14 17.11
C PRO A 237 -12.51 -12.83 17.36
N LYS A 238 -11.93 -12.69 18.54
CA LYS A 238 -11.07 -11.53 18.85
C LYS A 238 -9.91 -11.58 17.86
N SER A 239 -9.78 -10.54 17.06
CA SER A 239 -8.74 -10.43 16.04
C SER A 239 -7.38 -10.82 16.62
N SER A 240 -6.74 -11.80 15.99
CA SER A 240 -5.39 -12.26 16.38
C SER A 240 -4.28 -11.22 16.11
N TRP A 241 -4.65 -10.06 15.59
CA TRP A 241 -3.72 -8.93 15.37
C TRP A 241 -2.92 -8.58 16.63
N GLY A 242 -3.54 -8.69 17.80
CA GLY A 242 -2.85 -8.47 19.08
C GLY A 242 -1.75 -9.49 19.39
N LYS A 243 -1.86 -10.74 18.91
CA LYS A 243 -0.83 -11.78 19.08
C LYS A 243 0.39 -11.49 18.18
N HIS A 244 0.17 -11.03 16.96
CA HIS A 244 1.24 -10.62 16.05
C HIS A 244 1.91 -9.31 16.50
N LEU A 245 1.15 -8.36 17.06
CA LEU A 245 1.71 -7.14 17.66
C LEU A 245 2.67 -7.43 18.83
N LYS A 246 2.45 -8.50 19.62
CA LYS A 246 3.39 -8.90 20.67
C LYS A 246 4.75 -9.33 20.12
N VAL A 247 4.79 -10.03 19.00
CA VAL A 247 6.03 -10.42 18.33
C VAL A 247 6.75 -9.21 17.75
N TRP A 248 5.98 -8.28 17.15
CA TRP A 248 6.52 -7.07 16.52
C TRP A 248 6.91 -5.98 17.52
N LYS A 249 6.48 -6.08 18.78
CA LYS A 249 6.82 -5.09 19.83
C LYS A 249 8.33 -4.90 19.98
N LYS A 250 9.10 -5.98 19.97
CA LYS A 250 10.57 -5.92 20.10
C LYS A 250 11.22 -5.23 18.89
N THR A 251 10.78 -5.56 17.68
CA THR A 251 11.27 -4.94 16.44
C THR A 251 10.84 -3.48 16.32
N ALA A 252 9.62 -3.13 16.74
CA ALA A 252 9.16 -1.74 16.78
C ALA A 252 9.99 -0.89 17.76
N ILE A 253 10.31 -1.41 18.95
CA ILE A 253 11.18 -0.73 19.92
C ILE A 253 12.58 -0.53 19.33
N ALA A 254 13.17 -1.55 18.70
CA ALA A 254 14.47 -1.43 18.05
C ALA A 254 14.47 -0.39 16.93
N ALA A 255 13.41 -0.34 16.10
CA ALA A 255 13.24 0.65 15.05
C ALA A 255 13.11 2.07 15.62
N CYS A 256 12.37 2.26 16.70
CA CYS A 256 12.28 3.56 17.40
C CYS A 256 13.62 4.02 17.94
N ILE A 257 14.40 3.12 18.57
CA ILE A 257 15.74 3.44 19.08
C ILE A 257 16.65 3.86 17.92
N MET A 258 16.63 3.14 16.80
CA MET A 258 17.42 3.46 15.60
C MET A 258 17.03 4.81 15.02
N LEU A 259 15.73 5.13 15.00
CA LEU A 259 15.22 6.41 14.52
C LEU A 259 15.69 7.57 15.41
N VAL A 260 15.58 7.41 16.74
CA VAL A 260 16.07 8.41 17.71
C VAL A 260 17.57 8.61 17.56
N ALA A 261 18.36 7.52 17.46
CA ALA A 261 19.79 7.60 17.25
C ALA A 261 20.16 8.32 15.94
N SER A 262 19.43 8.05 14.85
CA SER A 262 19.60 8.72 13.55
C SER A 262 19.31 10.21 13.65
N VAL A 263 18.18 10.61 14.26
CA VAL A 263 17.82 12.01 14.46
C VAL A 263 18.87 12.72 15.32
N THR A 264 19.31 12.10 16.42
CA THR A 264 20.33 12.65 17.29
C THR A 264 21.66 12.85 16.55
N HIS A 265 22.06 11.86 15.73
CA HIS A 265 23.25 11.98 14.88
C HIS A 265 23.15 13.15 13.90
N HIS A 266 22.02 13.30 13.21
CA HIS A 266 21.82 14.41 12.29
C HIS A 266 21.85 15.78 13.00
N VAL A 267 21.19 15.92 14.14
CA VAL A 267 21.22 17.16 14.93
C VAL A 267 22.64 17.50 15.37
N MET A 268 23.39 16.50 15.85
CA MET A 268 24.79 16.70 16.27
C MET A 268 25.70 17.08 15.09
N MET A 269 25.46 16.51 13.90
CA MET A 269 26.19 16.84 12.68
C MET A 269 25.91 18.27 12.22
N VAL A 270 24.65 18.69 12.24
CA VAL A 270 24.27 20.10 11.92
C VAL A 270 24.95 21.07 12.91
N TYR A 271 24.89 20.78 14.20
CA TYR A 271 25.53 21.61 15.23
C TYR A 271 27.05 21.71 15.03
N LYS A 272 27.72 20.59 14.71
CA LYS A 272 29.14 20.54 14.41
C LYS A 272 29.49 21.37 13.17
N HIS A 273 28.69 21.28 12.09
CA HIS A 273 28.89 22.08 10.89
C HIS A 273 28.66 23.58 11.13
N GLU A 274 27.70 23.94 11.98
CA GLU A 274 27.46 25.33 12.35
C GLU A 274 28.65 25.93 13.13
N LEU A 275 29.22 25.17 14.07
CA LEU A 275 30.43 25.58 14.79
C LEU A 275 31.63 25.75 13.85
N GLN A 276 31.82 24.82 12.92
CA GLN A 276 32.87 24.91 11.91
C GLN A 276 32.68 26.14 10.98
N ALA A 277 31.42 26.33 10.52
CA ALA A 277 31.11 27.51 9.68
C ALA A 277 31.37 28.83 10.41
N LYS A 278 31.04 28.92 11.71
CA LYS A 278 31.39 30.12 12.53
C LYS A 278 32.89 30.28 12.64
N ALA A 279 33.66 29.24 12.93
CA ALA A 279 35.10 29.29 13.04
C ALA A 279 35.76 29.76 11.72
N TYR A 280 35.35 29.21 10.57
CA TYR A 280 35.82 29.63 9.26
C TYR A 280 35.46 31.11 8.94
N ARG A 281 34.28 31.55 9.35
CA ARG A 281 33.83 32.91 9.18
C ARG A 281 34.70 33.89 10.00
N ASP A 282 34.95 33.57 11.26
CA ASP A 282 35.75 34.37 12.16
C ASP A 282 37.21 34.48 11.67
N GLU A 283 37.77 33.38 11.20
CA GLU A 283 39.14 33.36 10.62
C GLU A 283 39.19 34.16 9.31
N SER A 284 38.20 34.00 8.45
CA SER A 284 38.10 34.81 7.21
C SER A 284 38.02 36.30 7.52
N LEU A 285 37.23 36.69 8.53
CA LEU A 285 37.15 38.09 8.98
C LEU A 285 38.47 38.60 9.58
N ARG A 286 39.22 37.73 10.29
CA ARG A 286 40.54 38.06 10.82
C ARG A 286 41.53 38.36 9.72
N ILE A 287 41.62 37.51 8.71
CA ILE A 287 42.49 37.66 7.55
C ILE A 287 42.17 38.96 6.81
N ILE A 288 40.88 39.24 6.58
CA ILE A 288 40.44 40.43 5.87
C ILE A 288 40.79 41.71 6.63
N LYS A 289 40.64 41.71 7.96
CA LYS A 289 41.06 42.85 8.79
C LYS A 289 42.55 43.09 8.75
N GLN A 290 43.39 42.08 8.59
CA GLN A 290 44.82 42.21 8.43
C GLN A 290 45.19 42.83 7.08
N ILE A 291 44.46 42.50 6.01
CA ILE A 291 44.75 43.00 4.66
C ILE A 291 44.16 44.41 4.44
N PHE A 292 42.99 44.71 5.03
CA PHE A 292 42.28 45.98 4.86
C PHE A 292 41.90 46.62 6.20
N PRO A 293 42.86 47.26 6.91
CA PRO A 293 42.62 47.77 8.25
C PRO A 293 41.59 48.92 8.32
N ASP A 294 41.43 49.67 7.22
CA ASP A 294 40.50 50.81 7.16
C ASP A 294 39.03 50.47 6.92
N LYS A 295 38.72 49.21 6.63
CA LYS A 295 37.34 48.78 6.31
C LYS A 295 36.76 47.92 7.44
N THR A 296 36.09 48.54 8.40
CA THR A 296 35.67 47.90 9.67
C THR A 296 34.26 47.32 9.72
N ARG A 297 33.41 47.45 8.68
CA ARG A 297 32.01 46.93 8.72
C ARG A 297 31.69 46.10 7.50
N PHE A 298 31.64 44.76 7.70
CA PHE A 298 31.15 43.81 6.74
C PHE A 298 29.84 43.23 7.27
N GLN A 299 28.70 43.61 6.69
CA GLN A 299 27.36 43.22 7.17
C GLN A 299 26.89 41.86 6.64
N SER A 300 27.46 41.34 5.55
CA SER A 300 27.11 39.99 5.04
C SER A 300 28.20 39.42 4.12
N GLU A 301 28.25 38.09 4.00
CA GLU A 301 29.16 37.35 3.13
C GLU A 301 29.07 37.80 1.66
N HIS A 302 27.88 38.08 1.19
CA HIS A 302 27.65 38.53 -0.19
C HIS A 302 28.27 39.89 -0.47
N VAL A 303 28.20 40.80 0.50
CA VAL A 303 28.84 42.12 0.40
C VAL A 303 30.35 41.98 0.42
N LEU A 304 30.89 41.10 1.24
CA LEU A 304 32.28 40.78 1.35
C LEU A 304 32.84 40.23 0.02
N ARG A 305 32.21 39.24 -0.55
CA ARG A 305 32.57 38.64 -1.86
C ARG A 305 32.58 39.72 -2.97
N ARG A 306 31.58 40.58 -2.99
CA ARG A 306 31.47 41.64 -4.00
C ARG A 306 32.61 42.65 -3.85
N GLN A 307 32.96 43.05 -2.62
CA GLN A 307 34.04 43.99 -2.36
C GLN A 307 35.39 43.37 -2.69
N LEU A 308 35.67 42.14 -2.28
CA LEU A 308 36.89 41.42 -2.64
C LEU A 308 37.05 41.30 -4.16
N LYS A 309 35.99 40.93 -4.86
CA LYS A 309 36.01 40.84 -6.32
C LYS A 309 36.30 42.21 -6.97
N LYS A 310 35.74 43.29 -6.40
CA LYS A 310 36.00 44.66 -6.88
C LYS A 310 37.46 45.09 -6.65
N GLU A 311 38.03 44.77 -5.48
CA GLU A 311 39.43 45.09 -5.19
C GLU A 311 40.40 44.26 -6.05
N VAL A 312 40.14 42.96 -6.24
CA VAL A 312 40.92 42.12 -7.16
C VAL A 312 40.85 42.67 -8.58
N THR A 313 39.69 43.14 -9.02
CA THR A 313 39.52 43.75 -10.34
C THR A 313 40.28 45.09 -10.45
N ASN A 314 40.25 45.89 -9.40
CA ASN A 314 40.99 47.16 -9.35
C ASN A 314 42.51 46.93 -9.36
N LEU A 315 43.01 45.95 -8.62
CA LEU A 315 44.44 45.60 -8.57
C LEU A 315 44.90 44.88 -9.84
N SER A 316 44.05 44.20 -10.55
CA SER A 316 44.36 43.53 -11.82
C SER A 316 44.20 44.41 -13.06
N GLY A 317 43.94 45.72 -12.89
CA GLY A 317 43.88 46.63 -14.01
C GLY A 317 42.55 46.75 -14.74
N GLY A 318 41.42 46.31 -14.12
CA GLY A 318 40.07 46.47 -14.68
C GLY A 318 39.59 45.24 -15.42
N ALA A 319 38.29 44.97 -15.34
CA ALA A 319 37.66 43.86 -16.06
C ALA A 319 37.68 44.18 -17.56
N GLY A 320 38.50 43.48 -18.31
CA GLY A 320 38.36 43.43 -19.77
C GLY A 320 39.62 43.60 -20.61
N SER A 321 40.80 43.74 -20.05
CA SER A 321 41.98 43.72 -20.90
C SER A 321 43.06 42.79 -20.35
N ALA A 322 43.48 41.87 -21.16
CA ALA A 322 44.82 41.35 -21.04
C ALA A 322 45.75 42.59 -20.94
N GLY A 323 46.43 42.76 -19.78
CA GLY A 323 47.26 43.98 -19.51
C GLY A 323 48.25 44.24 -20.61
N MET A 324 49.01 45.33 -20.52
CA MET A 324 50.01 45.77 -21.53
C MET A 324 51.01 44.65 -21.92
N LEU A 325 51.27 43.66 -21.04
CA LEU A 325 52.28 42.64 -21.27
C LEU A 325 52.01 41.73 -22.54
N PRO A 326 50.86 41.31 -22.90
CA PRO A 326 50.63 40.56 -24.15
C PRO A 326 50.91 41.36 -25.40
N TRP A 327 50.65 42.70 -25.36
CA TRP A 327 50.96 43.59 -26.45
C TRP A 327 52.45 43.74 -26.65
N LEU A 328 53.21 43.92 -25.56
CA LEU A 328 54.68 44.01 -25.61
C LEU A 328 55.32 42.71 -26.07
N ALA A 329 54.72 41.59 -25.85
CA ALA A 329 55.19 40.28 -26.31
C ALA A 329 54.87 39.99 -27.81
N ALA A 330 53.81 40.57 -28.34
CA ALA A 330 53.36 40.33 -29.72
C ALA A 330 53.99 41.36 -30.70
N LEU A 331 54.14 42.61 -30.34
CA LEU A 331 54.64 43.69 -31.21
C LEU A 331 56.05 43.45 -31.76
N PRO A 332 57.04 42.96 -31.03
CA PRO A 332 58.35 42.66 -31.58
C PRO A 332 58.37 41.60 -32.66
N LYS A 333 57.45 40.67 -32.57
CA LYS A 333 57.30 39.52 -33.53
C LYS A 333 56.73 40.01 -34.85
N THR A 334 55.88 41.02 -34.86
CA THR A 334 55.23 41.57 -36.05
C THR A 334 56.00 42.68 -36.67
N LEU A 335 56.31 43.75 -35.91
CA LEU A 335 57.06 44.97 -36.38
C LEU A 335 58.56 44.78 -36.53
N GLY A 336 59.16 43.89 -35.72
CA GLY A 336 60.59 43.61 -35.80
C GLY A 336 61.08 42.93 -37.11
N GLN A 337 60.10 42.48 -37.95
CA GLN A 337 60.37 41.85 -39.27
C GLN A 337 60.33 42.87 -40.44
N VAL A 338 59.93 44.11 -40.18
CA VAL A 338 59.86 45.17 -41.20
C VAL A 338 61.11 46.00 -41.11
N GLN A 339 61.93 45.99 -42.19
CA GLN A 339 63.10 46.79 -42.24
C GLN A 339 62.74 48.28 -42.42
N ASP A 340 63.51 49.17 -41.78
CA ASP A 340 63.40 50.61 -41.93
C ASP A 340 62.17 51.28 -41.28
N ILE A 341 61.57 50.66 -40.24
CA ILE A 341 60.53 51.25 -39.45
C ILE A 341 61.01 51.39 -37.98
N GLN A 342 60.93 52.61 -37.42
CA GLN A 342 61.31 52.90 -36.04
C GLN A 342 60.06 53.34 -35.25
N ILE A 343 59.77 52.70 -34.12
CA ILE A 343 58.73 53.14 -33.22
C ILE A 343 59.26 54.34 -32.42
N THR A 344 58.56 55.48 -32.54
CA THR A 344 58.90 56.67 -31.83
C THR A 344 58.06 56.89 -30.57
N ASN A 345 56.86 56.44 -30.55
CA ASN A 345 55.95 56.54 -29.39
C ASN A 345 55.03 55.35 -29.29
N PHE A 346 54.76 54.86 -28.06
CA PHE A 346 53.90 53.83 -27.74
C PHE A 346 52.95 54.20 -26.58
N LYS A 347 51.69 54.23 -26.79
CA LYS A 347 50.66 54.58 -25.79
C LYS A 347 49.59 53.53 -25.69
N TYR A 348 49.43 52.93 -24.51
CA TYR A 348 48.39 51.98 -24.19
C TYR A 348 47.24 52.66 -23.42
N ASP A 349 45.98 52.48 -23.90
CA ASP A 349 44.80 52.94 -23.21
C ASP A 349 44.08 51.71 -22.66
N GLY A 350 44.29 51.39 -21.37
CA GLY A 350 43.69 50.22 -20.70
C GLY A 350 42.16 50.27 -20.52
N LYS A 351 41.56 51.48 -20.66
CA LYS A 351 40.10 51.62 -20.59
C LYS A 351 39.39 51.20 -21.91
N LYS A 352 40.07 51.51 -23.02
CA LYS A 352 39.57 51.24 -24.37
C LYS A 352 40.17 49.96 -24.95
N GLY A 353 41.18 49.35 -24.33
CA GLY A 353 41.91 48.22 -24.88
C GLY A 353 42.63 48.53 -26.19
N GLU A 354 43.03 49.76 -26.38
CA GLU A 354 43.67 50.25 -27.61
C GLU A 354 45.17 50.53 -27.36
N VAL A 355 45.98 50.20 -28.36
CA VAL A 355 47.40 50.59 -28.43
C VAL A 355 47.61 51.56 -29.58
N ARG A 356 48.14 52.71 -29.30
CA ARG A 356 48.57 53.67 -30.33
C ARG A 356 50.10 53.70 -30.48
N ILE A 357 50.53 53.45 -31.70
CA ILE A 357 51.95 53.40 -32.06
C ILE A 357 52.20 54.51 -33.05
N GLN A 358 53.20 55.33 -32.79
CA GLN A 358 53.76 56.23 -33.77
C GLN A 358 55.08 55.67 -34.27
N ALA A 359 55.26 55.64 -35.56
CA ALA A 359 56.49 55.14 -36.19
C ALA A 359 56.99 56.11 -37.23
N ARG A 360 58.29 56.01 -37.47
CA ARG A 360 59.00 56.79 -38.45
C ARG A 360 59.74 55.86 -39.41
N SER A 361 59.70 56.19 -40.71
CA SER A 361 60.36 55.41 -41.77
C SER A 361 60.94 56.39 -42.84
N SER A 362 61.84 55.91 -43.70
CA SER A 362 62.39 56.66 -44.81
C SER A 362 61.36 56.80 -45.98
N ASP A 363 60.42 55.87 -46.15
CA ASP A 363 59.43 55.89 -47.23
C ASP A 363 58.06 55.32 -46.77
N PHE A 364 57.04 55.49 -47.60
CA PHE A 364 55.67 54.97 -47.35
C PHE A 364 55.52 53.42 -47.40
N GLN A 365 56.37 52.74 -48.17
CA GLN A 365 56.32 51.33 -48.41
C GLN A 365 56.45 50.48 -47.08
N PRO A 366 57.42 50.79 -46.20
CA PRO A 366 57.50 50.09 -44.90
C PRO A 366 56.27 50.27 -44.01
N PHE A 367 55.52 51.36 -44.09
CA PHE A 367 54.26 51.57 -43.35
C PHE A 367 53.16 50.57 -43.83
N GLU A 368 53.04 50.38 -45.16
CA GLU A 368 52.07 49.44 -45.67
C GLU A 368 52.47 48.01 -45.35
N GLN A 369 53.71 47.64 -45.37
CA GLN A 369 54.17 46.33 -44.92
C GLN A 369 53.92 46.11 -43.42
N ALA A 370 54.14 47.10 -42.60
CA ALA A 370 53.84 47.07 -41.17
C ALA A 370 52.31 46.89 -40.90
N ARG A 371 51.51 47.62 -41.69
CA ARG A 371 50.04 47.53 -41.59
C ARG A 371 49.56 46.07 -41.86
N VAL A 372 49.99 45.49 -42.98
CA VAL A 372 49.59 44.13 -43.39
C VAL A 372 50.00 43.10 -42.32
N LYS A 373 51.19 43.17 -41.76
CA LYS A 373 51.70 42.30 -40.73
C LYS A 373 50.98 42.49 -39.38
N LEU A 374 50.61 43.70 -39.04
CA LEU A 374 49.85 44.00 -37.84
C LEU A 374 48.35 43.48 -37.97
N GLU A 375 47.80 43.62 -39.20
CA GLU A 375 46.44 43.12 -39.48
C GLU A 375 46.30 41.58 -39.32
N GLU A 376 47.38 40.81 -39.40
CA GLU A 376 47.32 39.37 -39.11
C GLU A 376 46.93 39.05 -37.69
N GLN A 377 47.31 39.85 -36.72
CA GLN A 377 47.10 39.60 -35.30
C GLN A 377 46.17 40.59 -34.59
N PHE A 378 46.00 41.79 -35.16
CA PHE A 378 45.25 42.90 -34.55
C PHE A 378 44.30 43.54 -35.57
N ASN A 379 43.25 44.16 -35.07
CA ASN A 379 42.49 45.11 -35.90
C ASN A 379 43.27 46.43 -35.97
N VAL A 380 43.67 46.79 -37.15
CA VAL A 380 44.57 47.98 -37.37
C VAL A 380 43.73 49.10 -38.00
N SER A 381 43.81 50.28 -37.39
CA SER A 381 43.31 51.52 -37.96
C SER A 381 44.53 52.42 -38.17
N GLN A 382 44.78 52.75 -39.42
CA GLN A 382 45.92 53.63 -39.77
C GLN A 382 45.50 55.13 -39.67
N GLY A 383 46.31 55.90 -38.92
CA GLY A 383 46.13 57.34 -38.88
C GLY A 383 46.81 58.04 -40.07
N GLN A 384 46.68 59.33 -40.12
CA GLN A 384 47.36 60.15 -41.16
C GLN A 384 48.90 60.02 -41.12
N SER A 385 49.49 59.71 -42.26
CA SER A 385 50.94 59.73 -42.44
C SER A 385 51.37 60.97 -43.20
N ASN A 386 52.29 61.71 -42.61
CA ASN A 386 52.80 62.96 -43.20
C ASN A 386 54.30 62.85 -43.43
N ARG A 387 54.79 63.40 -44.57
CA ARG A 387 56.17 63.46 -44.88
C ARG A 387 56.73 64.80 -44.33
N ASN A 388 57.75 64.71 -43.47
CA ASN A 388 58.40 65.87 -42.90
C ASN A 388 59.91 65.73 -43.16
N ASN A 389 60.44 66.62 -44.05
CA ASN A 389 61.81 66.58 -44.59
C ASN A 389 62.17 65.19 -45.18
N ASP A 390 63.13 64.46 -44.67
CA ASP A 390 63.59 63.14 -45.16
C ASP A 390 62.96 61.92 -44.51
N ALA A 391 61.87 62.12 -43.80
CA ALA A 391 61.24 60.99 -43.13
C ALA A 391 59.68 61.05 -43.16
N VAL A 392 59.05 59.92 -43.24
CA VAL A 392 57.59 59.72 -43.13
C VAL A 392 57.28 59.38 -41.70
N ILE A 393 56.30 60.09 -41.07
CA ILE A 393 55.81 59.81 -39.74
C ILE A 393 54.34 59.36 -39.87
N GLY A 394 53.99 58.20 -39.34
CA GLY A 394 52.61 57.67 -39.34
C GLY A 394 52.24 57.12 -37.98
N SER A 395 50.93 56.90 -37.79
CA SER A 395 50.42 56.29 -36.56
C SER A 395 49.53 55.13 -36.86
N PHE A 396 49.57 54.07 -36.01
CA PHE A 396 48.68 52.93 -36.00
C PHE A 396 47.90 52.92 -34.69
N VAL A 397 46.60 52.65 -34.78
CA VAL A 397 45.76 52.33 -33.62
C VAL A 397 45.37 50.83 -33.72
N LEU A 398 45.80 50.12 -32.71
CA LEU A 398 45.58 48.61 -32.67
C LEU A 398 44.56 48.28 -31.64
N THR A 399 43.63 47.42 -31.99
CA THR A 399 42.67 46.77 -31.08
C THR A 399 42.77 45.27 -31.19
N GLN A 400 42.46 44.54 -30.13
CA GLN A 400 42.53 43.09 -30.13
C GLN A 400 41.45 42.54 -31.06
N LYS A 401 41.83 41.53 -31.88
CA LYS A 401 40.88 40.83 -32.75
C LYS A 401 39.86 40.06 -31.93
#